data_b628f8587591b0717da1132d07991342
#
_entry.id   b628f8587591b0717da1132d07991342
#
_cell.length_a   1.000
_cell.length_b   1.000
_cell.length_c   1.000
_cell.angle_alpha   90.00
_cell.angle_beta   90.00
_cell.angle_gamma   90.00
#
_symmetry.space_group_name_H-M   'P 1'
#
loop_
_entity.id
_entity.type
_entity.pdbx_description
1 polymer ?
#
loop_
_entity_poly.entity_id
_entity_poly.type
_entity_poly.pdbx_seq_one_letter_code
_entity_poly.pdbx_strand_id
1 'polypeptide(L)'
;MNPLYLRRGLILAAVVCLTCRLFVVFADEPSLTKQQIKQFLLTAKVVNSRPAAKGITHTSRLTLSDGTITHDASFQPVDEHKTSAQLATGAELNFVDSYKYNIAAYQLAELLDMDDMLPVYVERKWQGNPGSLSWWLPVKMDEGERIKQHLTPPDLDAWNNQMYKIRVFDQLVSDSDPNLTNVLIGENWKIWRIDFTRAFRRNRELKTPNELVRCDRHLLEKLKALDANALQEKTKLYLTKEEVSAVMARRDKIVAHFQKLIAEKGEKEMLY
;
A
#
# COMPACT_ATOMS: atom_id res chain seq x y z
N MET A 1 4.18 -42.90 90.14
CA MET A 1 2.99 -42.84 89.26
C MET A 1 3.31 -41.85 88.17
N ASN A 2 3.70 -42.30 86.96
CA ASN A 2 4.17 -41.54 85.88
C ASN A 2 3.14 -41.57 84.77
N PRO A 3 2.80 -40.44 84.11
CA PRO A 3 2.09 -40.44 82.79
C PRO A 3 3.06 -40.38 81.66
N LEU A 4 2.81 -41.21 80.67
CA LEU A 4 3.46 -41.31 79.38
C LEU A 4 3.25 -40.09 78.48
N TYR A 5 4.33 -39.54 77.96
CA TYR A 5 4.29 -38.55 76.89
C TYR A 5 4.25 -39.21 75.49
N LEU A 6 3.13 -38.98 74.79
CA LEU A 6 2.96 -39.38 73.41
C LEU A 6 3.50 -38.24 72.49
N ARG A 7 4.63 -38.47 71.84
CA ARG A 7 5.12 -37.56 70.78
C ARG A 7 4.39 -37.84 69.50
N ARG A 8 3.59 -36.88 69.04
CA ARG A 8 3.06 -36.83 67.68
C ARG A 8 4.07 -36.21 66.76
N GLY A 9 4.63 -36.99 65.85
CA GLY A 9 5.45 -36.47 64.73
C GLY A 9 4.56 -35.85 63.68
N LEU A 10 4.76 -34.56 63.40
CA LEU A 10 4.17 -33.88 62.23
C LEU A 10 5.03 -34.17 61.03
N ILE A 11 4.48 -34.89 60.05
CA ILE A 11 5.08 -35.06 58.72
C ILE A 11 4.60 -33.86 57.87
N LEU A 12 5.51 -32.91 57.57
CA LEU A 12 5.29 -31.81 56.65
C LEU A 12 5.49 -32.33 55.24
N ALA A 13 4.41 -32.60 54.51
CA ALA A 13 4.47 -32.91 53.11
C ALA A 13 4.62 -31.59 52.33
N ALA A 14 5.82 -31.31 51.83
CA ALA A 14 6.07 -30.18 50.91
C ALA A 14 5.51 -30.54 49.55
N VAL A 15 4.38 -29.96 49.19
CA VAL A 15 3.84 -29.99 47.80
C VAL A 15 4.62 -28.99 46.97
N VAL A 16 5.59 -29.48 46.19
CA VAL A 16 6.28 -28.67 45.16
C VAL A 16 5.34 -28.51 43.99
N CYS A 17 4.65 -27.36 43.92
CA CYS A 17 3.82 -26.98 42.78
C CYS A 17 4.73 -26.53 41.65
N LEU A 18 5.05 -27.44 40.71
CA LEU A 18 5.81 -27.17 39.51
C LEU A 18 4.89 -26.42 38.54
N THR A 19 4.86 -25.07 38.61
CA THR A 19 4.16 -24.23 37.62
C THR A 19 4.94 -24.28 36.32
N CYS A 20 4.55 -25.20 35.42
CA CYS A 20 5.01 -25.22 34.04
C CYS A 20 4.45 -23.98 33.35
N ARG A 21 5.24 -22.91 33.30
CA ARG A 21 4.91 -21.76 32.43
C ARG A 21 5.13 -22.22 30.99
N LEU A 22 4.05 -22.54 30.31
CA LEU A 22 4.05 -22.64 28.86
C LEU A 22 4.42 -21.24 28.30
N PHE A 23 5.69 -21.07 27.95
CA PHE A 23 6.09 -19.99 27.06
C PHE A 23 5.48 -20.33 25.71
N VAL A 24 4.35 -19.70 25.37
CA VAL A 24 3.87 -19.63 23.99
C VAL A 24 4.90 -18.74 23.28
N VAL A 25 5.88 -19.36 22.66
CA VAL A 25 6.74 -18.71 21.67
C VAL A 25 5.79 -18.41 20.49
N PHE A 26 5.31 -17.19 20.39
CA PHE A 26 4.77 -16.69 19.13
C PHE A 26 5.96 -16.72 18.17
N ALA A 27 6.07 -17.78 17.39
CA ALA A 27 6.93 -17.75 16.22
C ALA A 27 6.37 -16.60 15.36
N ASP A 28 7.18 -15.55 15.12
CA ASP A 28 6.89 -14.58 14.08
C ASP A 28 6.57 -15.39 12.82
N GLU A 29 5.35 -15.24 12.31
CA GLU A 29 5.02 -15.83 11.01
C GLU A 29 6.08 -15.33 10.02
N PRO A 30 6.76 -16.22 9.30
CA PRO A 30 7.81 -15.81 8.39
C PRO A 30 7.23 -14.79 7.42
N SER A 31 7.73 -13.58 7.46
CA SER A 31 7.25 -12.51 6.61
C SER A 31 7.44 -12.93 5.15
N LEU A 32 6.33 -13.14 4.43
CA LEU A 32 6.37 -13.54 3.03
C LEU A 32 7.09 -12.48 2.20
N THR A 33 7.97 -12.92 1.32
CA THR A 33 8.53 -12.03 0.30
C THR A 33 7.45 -11.57 -0.67
N LYS A 34 7.63 -10.42 -1.31
CA LYS A 34 6.69 -9.91 -2.33
C LYS A 34 6.44 -10.92 -3.45
N GLN A 35 7.45 -11.70 -3.82
CA GLN A 35 7.31 -12.77 -4.83
C GLN A 35 6.42 -13.91 -4.33
N GLN A 36 6.55 -14.32 -3.08
CA GLN A 36 5.67 -15.31 -2.45
C GLN A 36 4.24 -14.79 -2.34
N ILE A 37 4.06 -13.51 -1.98
CA ILE A 37 2.74 -12.87 -1.96
C ILE A 37 2.12 -12.86 -3.37
N LYS A 38 2.85 -12.48 -4.42
CA LYS A 38 2.38 -12.55 -5.81
C LYS A 38 1.92 -13.96 -6.18
N GLN A 39 2.75 -14.97 -5.89
CA GLN A 39 2.43 -16.35 -6.17
C GLN A 39 1.16 -16.80 -5.43
N PHE A 40 1.05 -16.50 -4.14
CA PHE A 40 -0.13 -16.81 -3.33
C PHE A 40 -1.39 -16.14 -3.92
N LEU A 41 -1.35 -14.84 -4.23
CA LEU A 41 -2.48 -14.13 -4.83
C LEU A 41 -2.91 -14.75 -6.15
N LEU A 42 -1.98 -15.27 -6.96
CA LEU A 42 -2.27 -15.89 -8.25
C LEU A 42 -2.88 -17.29 -8.12
N THR A 43 -2.46 -18.09 -7.13
CA THR A 43 -2.73 -19.53 -7.09
C THR A 43 -3.62 -20.01 -5.95
N ALA A 44 -3.66 -19.31 -4.81
CA ALA A 44 -4.45 -19.72 -3.66
C ALA A 44 -5.95 -19.74 -3.97
N LYS A 45 -6.68 -20.69 -3.40
CA LYS A 45 -8.12 -20.83 -3.61
C LYS A 45 -8.89 -19.76 -2.85
N VAL A 46 -9.93 -19.21 -3.46
CA VAL A 46 -10.90 -18.37 -2.76
C VAL A 46 -11.78 -19.29 -1.91
N VAL A 47 -11.70 -19.16 -0.60
CA VAL A 47 -12.47 -19.96 0.36
C VAL A 47 -13.65 -19.19 0.97
N ASN A 48 -13.62 -17.85 0.93
CA ASN A 48 -14.73 -16.99 1.34
C ASN A 48 -14.70 -15.67 0.56
N SER A 49 -15.85 -14.99 0.46
CA SER A 49 -15.97 -13.66 -0.14
C SER A 49 -17.04 -12.85 0.54
N ARG A 50 -16.81 -11.53 0.64
CA ARG A 50 -17.77 -10.56 1.15
C ARG A 50 -17.55 -9.19 0.49
N PRO A 51 -18.57 -8.33 0.39
CA PRO A 51 -18.37 -6.96 -0.05
C PRO A 51 -17.33 -6.25 0.84
N ALA A 52 -16.51 -5.38 0.26
CA ALA A 52 -15.64 -4.50 1.05
C ALA A 52 -16.51 -3.48 1.81
N ALA A 53 -16.12 -3.17 3.06
CA ALA A 53 -16.89 -2.25 3.91
C ALA A 53 -16.86 -0.79 3.43
N LYS A 54 -15.84 -0.41 2.65
CA LYS A 54 -15.66 0.92 2.05
C LYS A 54 -15.37 0.74 0.56
N GLY A 55 -15.84 1.66 -0.26
CA GLY A 55 -15.63 1.69 -1.73
C GLY A 55 -16.94 1.67 -2.51
N ILE A 56 -16.99 2.46 -3.60
CA ILE A 56 -18.15 2.61 -4.48
C ILE A 56 -18.09 1.62 -5.66
N THR A 57 -16.91 1.05 -5.94
CA THR A 57 -16.57 0.33 -7.17
C THR A 57 -16.71 -1.19 -7.08
N HIS A 58 -17.71 -1.70 -6.36
CA HIS A 58 -17.97 -3.14 -6.21
C HIS A 58 -16.76 -3.98 -5.75
N THR A 59 -15.90 -3.39 -4.94
CA THR A 59 -14.74 -4.06 -4.36
C THR A 59 -15.18 -5.19 -3.45
N SER A 60 -14.57 -6.37 -3.60
CA SER A 60 -14.83 -7.55 -2.78
C SER A 60 -13.61 -7.89 -1.94
N ARG A 61 -13.83 -8.24 -0.67
CA ARG A 61 -12.81 -8.84 0.18
C ARG A 61 -12.91 -10.36 0.04
N LEU A 62 -11.85 -10.96 -0.49
CA LEU A 62 -11.73 -12.41 -0.69
C LEU A 62 -10.80 -12.98 0.36
N THR A 63 -11.21 -14.08 1.00
CA THR A 63 -10.29 -14.88 1.81
C THR A 63 -9.70 -15.98 0.93
N LEU A 64 -8.38 -16.01 0.84
CA LEU A 64 -7.61 -16.95 0.03
C LEU A 64 -6.93 -17.99 0.93
N SER A 65 -6.80 -19.24 0.46
CA SER A 65 -6.02 -20.26 1.16
C SER A 65 -5.31 -21.18 0.16
N ASP A 66 -4.05 -21.52 0.45
CA ASP A 66 -3.28 -22.56 -0.27
C ASP A 66 -3.17 -23.87 0.54
N GLY A 67 -3.84 -23.93 1.70
CA GLY A 67 -3.78 -25.04 2.66
C GLY A 67 -2.73 -24.85 3.77
N THR A 68 -1.76 -23.95 3.59
CA THR A 68 -0.75 -23.61 4.59
C THR A 68 -1.01 -22.21 5.15
N ILE A 69 -1.27 -21.26 4.26
CA ILE A 69 -1.55 -19.88 4.59
C ILE A 69 -3.00 -19.57 4.25
N THR A 70 -3.65 -18.79 5.11
CA THR A 70 -4.95 -18.18 4.83
C THR A 70 -4.82 -16.69 5.02
N HIS A 71 -5.13 -15.89 3.98
CA HIS A 71 -5.02 -14.45 4.02
C HIS A 71 -6.09 -13.78 3.17
N ASP A 72 -6.52 -12.59 3.57
CA ASP A 72 -7.49 -11.81 2.81
C ASP A 72 -6.82 -11.03 1.67
N ALA A 73 -7.60 -10.76 0.64
CA ALA A 73 -7.21 -9.95 -0.51
C ALA A 73 -8.37 -9.04 -0.94
N SER A 74 -8.05 -7.91 -1.55
CA SER A 74 -9.02 -7.00 -2.14
C SER A 74 -9.13 -7.25 -3.64
N PHE A 75 -10.32 -7.55 -4.14
CA PHE A 75 -10.60 -7.75 -5.56
C PHE A 75 -11.41 -6.60 -6.12
N GLN A 76 -10.93 -5.98 -7.20
CA GLN A 76 -11.57 -4.84 -7.85
C GLN A 76 -11.66 -5.07 -9.37
N PRO A 77 -12.88 -5.27 -9.92
CA PRO A 77 -13.09 -5.61 -11.34
C PRO A 77 -13.43 -4.40 -12.22
N VAL A 78 -13.49 -3.17 -11.68
CA VAL A 78 -13.91 -1.99 -12.44
C VAL A 78 -13.02 -1.78 -13.67
N ASP A 79 -13.64 -1.59 -14.85
CA ASP A 79 -12.95 -1.27 -16.12
C ASP A 79 -13.88 -0.43 -16.99
N GLU A 80 -14.12 0.82 -16.57
CA GLU A 80 -15.03 1.75 -17.21
C GLU A 80 -14.28 2.77 -18.07
N HIS A 81 -14.77 2.96 -19.29
CA HIS A 81 -14.29 3.97 -20.24
C HIS A 81 -15.49 4.75 -20.77
N LYS A 82 -15.54 6.05 -20.52
CA LYS A 82 -16.64 6.95 -20.93
C LYS A 82 -16.08 8.19 -21.61
N THR A 83 -16.77 8.68 -22.65
CA THR A 83 -16.41 9.94 -23.31
C THR A 83 -16.44 11.11 -22.33
N SER A 84 -17.39 11.08 -21.40
CA SER A 84 -17.47 12.01 -20.27
C SER A 84 -18.18 11.36 -19.08
N ALA A 85 -17.86 11.81 -17.87
CA ALA A 85 -18.55 11.46 -16.65
C ALA A 85 -18.82 12.72 -15.83
N GLN A 86 -20.02 12.80 -15.22
CA GLN A 86 -20.33 13.86 -14.26
C GLN A 86 -19.91 13.39 -12.88
N LEU A 87 -18.95 14.09 -12.28
CA LEU A 87 -18.46 13.84 -10.93
C LEU A 87 -18.91 14.94 -9.98
N ALA A 88 -18.75 14.75 -8.69
CA ALA A 88 -19.03 15.79 -7.69
C ALA A 88 -18.15 17.05 -7.91
N THR A 89 -16.96 16.88 -8.51
CA THR A 89 -15.99 17.93 -8.80
C THR A 89 -16.19 18.59 -10.18
N GLY A 90 -17.18 18.13 -10.97
CA GLY A 90 -17.46 18.62 -12.31
C GLY A 90 -17.44 17.54 -13.38
N ALA A 91 -17.58 17.94 -14.65
CA ALA A 91 -17.51 17.02 -15.79
C ALA A 91 -16.05 16.63 -16.08
N GLU A 92 -15.77 15.35 -16.20
CA GLU A 92 -14.48 14.82 -16.64
C GLU A 92 -14.61 14.21 -18.04
N LEU A 93 -13.82 14.72 -19.00
CA LEU A 93 -13.74 14.19 -20.35
C LEU A 93 -12.75 13.01 -20.40
N ASN A 94 -13.03 12.03 -21.27
CA ASN A 94 -12.25 10.81 -21.40
C ASN A 94 -12.07 10.11 -20.04
N PHE A 95 -13.17 9.97 -19.33
CA PHE A 95 -13.21 9.30 -18.03
C PHE A 95 -12.77 7.85 -18.14
N VAL A 96 -11.84 7.45 -17.31
CA VAL A 96 -11.39 6.05 -17.15
C VAL A 96 -11.34 5.72 -15.65
N ASP A 97 -11.93 4.58 -15.31
CA ASP A 97 -11.87 3.96 -14.00
C ASP A 97 -11.55 2.48 -14.22
N SER A 98 -10.28 2.08 -14.07
CA SER A 98 -9.80 0.78 -14.51
C SER A 98 -8.91 0.09 -13.47
N TYR A 99 -9.24 -1.17 -13.13
CA TYR A 99 -8.42 -2.02 -12.27
C TYR A 99 -6.99 -2.20 -12.79
N LYS A 100 -6.79 -2.09 -14.10
CA LYS A 100 -5.49 -2.20 -14.76
C LYS A 100 -4.48 -1.18 -14.23
N TYR A 101 -4.96 -0.01 -13.87
CA TYR A 101 -4.11 1.05 -13.33
C TYR A 101 -3.57 0.75 -11.93
N ASN A 102 -4.27 -0.02 -11.11
CA ASN A 102 -3.74 -0.52 -9.86
C ASN A 102 -2.48 -1.38 -10.08
N ILE A 103 -2.54 -2.27 -11.07
CA ILE A 103 -1.44 -3.17 -11.40
C ILE A 103 -0.28 -2.38 -12.02
N ALA A 104 -0.59 -1.45 -12.94
CA ALA A 104 0.41 -0.58 -13.56
C ALA A 104 1.12 0.31 -12.51
N ALA A 105 0.39 0.85 -11.54
CA ALA A 105 0.96 1.65 -10.46
C ALA A 105 1.93 0.83 -9.60
N TYR A 106 1.54 -0.40 -9.25
CA TYR A 106 2.43 -1.30 -8.51
C TYR A 106 3.69 -1.65 -9.32
N GLN A 107 3.54 -1.93 -10.63
CA GLN A 107 4.69 -2.22 -11.51
C GLN A 107 5.61 -1.01 -11.69
N LEU A 108 5.08 0.20 -11.76
CA LEU A 108 5.88 1.44 -11.78
C LEU A 108 6.58 1.65 -10.43
N ALA A 109 5.87 1.42 -9.32
CA ALA A 109 6.46 1.51 -7.98
C ALA A 109 7.62 0.53 -7.78
N GLU A 110 7.55 -0.69 -8.37
CA GLU A 110 8.69 -1.64 -8.39
C GLU A 110 9.92 -1.09 -9.14
N LEU A 111 9.74 -0.32 -10.22
CA LEU A 111 10.85 0.31 -10.95
C LEU A 111 11.48 1.47 -10.17
N LEU A 112 10.72 2.07 -9.26
CA LEU A 112 11.12 3.20 -8.45
C LEU A 112 11.57 2.82 -7.03
N ASP A 113 11.59 1.53 -6.69
CA ASP A 113 11.82 1.01 -5.32
C ASP A 113 10.85 1.64 -4.29
N MET A 114 9.61 1.87 -4.70
CA MET A 114 8.51 2.38 -3.87
C MET A 114 7.43 1.34 -3.57
N ASP A 115 7.59 0.13 -4.02
CA ASP A 115 6.59 -0.93 -3.94
C ASP A 115 6.35 -1.46 -2.51
N ASP A 116 7.10 -0.97 -1.52
CA ASP A 116 6.80 -1.12 -0.10
C ASP A 116 5.70 -0.17 0.41
N MET A 117 5.37 0.87 -0.37
CA MET A 117 4.29 1.84 -0.08
C MET A 117 2.96 1.51 -0.78
N LEU A 118 2.91 0.41 -1.52
CA LEU A 118 1.70 -0.11 -2.15
C LEU A 118 1.47 -1.56 -1.71
N PRO A 119 0.22 -2.05 -1.65
CA PRO A 119 0.01 -3.49 -1.56
C PRO A 119 0.50 -4.18 -2.83
N VAL A 120 0.91 -5.44 -2.71
CA VAL A 120 1.21 -6.26 -3.89
C VAL A 120 -0.06 -6.45 -4.70
N TYR A 121 -0.03 -6.10 -5.99
CA TYR A 121 -1.12 -6.26 -6.94
C TYR A 121 -0.79 -7.31 -8.00
N VAL A 122 -1.80 -8.12 -8.36
CA VAL A 122 -1.78 -9.03 -9.50
C VAL A 122 -3.08 -8.91 -10.29
N GLU A 123 -3.07 -9.30 -11.56
CA GLU A 123 -4.31 -9.55 -12.30
C GLU A 123 -4.82 -10.95 -12.00
N ARG A 124 -6.11 -11.09 -11.73
CA ARG A 124 -6.76 -12.39 -11.54
C ARG A 124 -8.21 -12.34 -12.01
N LYS A 125 -8.70 -13.48 -12.53
CA LYS A 125 -10.12 -13.67 -12.78
C LYS A 125 -10.79 -14.28 -11.54
N TRP A 126 -11.93 -13.69 -11.17
CA TRP A 126 -12.81 -14.22 -10.13
C TRP A 126 -14.27 -14.16 -10.59
N GLN A 127 -15.00 -15.27 -10.47
CA GLN A 127 -16.37 -15.41 -10.97
C GLN A 127 -16.53 -14.98 -12.44
N GLY A 128 -15.55 -15.28 -13.29
CA GLY A 128 -15.54 -14.94 -14.72
C GLY A 128 -15.05 -13.52 -15.05
N ASN A 129 -14.98 -12.62 -14.08
CA ASN A 129 -14.57 -11.23 -14.28
C ASN A 129 -13.06 -11.06 -14.04
N PRO A 130 -12.31 -10.43 -14.96
CA PRO A 130 -10.94 -10.00 -14.69
C PRO A 130 -10.95 -8.83 -13.69
N GLY A 131 -9.87 -8.71 -12.92
CA GLY A 131 -9.73 -7.61 -11.95
C GLY A 131 -8.35 -7.56 -11.33
N SER A 132 -8.04 -6.48 -10.63
CA SER A 132 -6.88 -6.41 -9.75
C SER A 132 -7.18 -7.11 -8.42
N LEU A 133 -6.25 -7.95 -8.00
CA LEU A 133 -6.27 -8.59 -6.69
C LEU A 133 -5.06 -8.10 -5.89
N SER A 134 -5.30 -7.51 -4.72
CA SER A 134 -4.23 -6.99 -3.88
C SER A 134 -4.20 -7.62 -2.51
N TRP A 135 -3.00 -7.72 -1.94
CA TRP A 135 -2.78 -8.18 -0.58
C TRP A 135 -3.50 -7.28 0.42
N TRP A 136 -4.31 -7.86 1.32
CA TRP A 136 -5.00 -7.11 2.36
C TRP A 136 -4.00 -6.62 3.41
N LEU A 137 -3.97 -5.31 3.64
CA LEU A 137 -3.00 -4.68 4.54
C LEU A 137 -3.49 -4.65 5.99
N PRO A 138 -2.59 -4.71 7.00
CA PRO A 138 -2.91 -4.55 8.41
C PRO A 138 -3.12 -3.07 8.77
N VAL A 139 -4.28 -2.53 8.39
CA VAL A 139 -4.61 -1.11 8.51
C VAL A 139 -5.27 -0.81 9.84
N LYS A 140 -4.81 0.23 10.53
CA LYS A 140 -5.42 0.81 11.71
C LYS A 140 -6.50 1.84 11.36
N MET A 141 -6.20 2.75 10.43
CA MET A 141 -7.09 3.82 9.98
C MET A 141 -6.69 4.32 8.59
N ASP A 142 -7.49 5.14 7.97
CA ASP A 142 -7.10 5.96 6.82
C ASP A 142 -6.78 7.41 7.23
N GLU A 143 -6.21 8.18 6.30
CA GLU A 143 -5.83 9.58 6.54
C GLU A 143 -7.03 10.48 6.85
N GLY A 144 -8.19 10.21 6.25
CA GLY A 144 -9.43 10.93 6.57
C GLY A 144 -9.86 10.70 8.02
N GLU A 145 -9.76 9.46 8.50
CA GLU A 145 -10.04 9.12 9.91
C GLU A 145 -9.01 9.76 10.85
N ARG A 146 -7.71 9.71 10.49
CA ARG A 146 -6.65 10.36 11.28
C ARG A 146 -6.93 11.85 11.50
N ILE A 147 -7.24 12.56 10.41
CA ILE A 147 -7.54 14.00 10.47
C ILE A 147 -8.80 14.26 11.31
N LYS A 148 -9.86 13.48 11.09
CA LYS A 148 -11.11 13.62 11.86
C LYS A 148 -10.92 13.41 13.36
N GLN A 149 -10.01 12.49 13.74
CA GLN A 149 -9.69 12.20 15.14
C GLN A 149 -8.59 13.11 15.72
N HIS A 150 -8.06 14.05 14.94
CA HIS A 150 -6.96 14.95 15.32
C HIS A 150 -5.71 14.21 15.82
N LEU A 151 -5.43 13.02 15.29
CA LEU A 151 -4.27 12.22 15.68
C LEU A 151 -3.00 12.76 15.04
N THR A 152 -1.97 12.93 15.87
CA THR A 152 -0.63 13.36 15.43
C THR A 152 0.31 12.16 15.41
N PRO A 153 1.07 11.95 14.32
CA PRO A 153 2.12 10.94 14.30
C PRO A 153 3.18 11.19 15.37
N PRO A 154 3.73 10.15 16.00
CA PRO A 154 4.76 10.31 17.05
C PRO A 154 6.08 10.88 16.51
N ASP A 155 6.39 10.60 15.23
CA ASP A 155 7.52 11.14 14.50
C ASP A 155 7.02 11.86 13.25
N LEU A 156 6.99 13.19 13.30
CA LEU A 156 6.51 14.03 12.19
C LEU A 156 7.45 14.00 10.99
N ASP A 157 8.75 13.86 11.18
CA ASP A 157 9.71 13.81 10.08
C ASP A 157 9.58 12.50 9.32
N ALA A 158 9.51 11.36 10.01
CA ALA A 158 9.25 10.07 9.38
C ALA A 158 7.90 10.03 8.67
N TRP A 159 6.87 10.63 9.24
CA TRP A 159 5.56 10.78 8.61
C TRP A 159 5.62 11.62 7.35
N ASN A 160 6.19 12.82 7.43
CA ASN A 160 6.29 13.73 6.30
C ASN A 160 7.12 13.14 5.17
N ASN A 161 8.19 12.42 5.48
CA ASN A 161 9.03 11.77 4.48
C ASN A 161 8.24 10.72 3.68
N GLN A 162 7.37 9.94 4.33
CA GLN A 162 6.48 9.02 3.63
C GLN A 162 5.45 9.78 2.76
N MET A 163 4.83 10.85 3.29
CA MET A 163 3.86 11.67 2.55
C MET A 163 4.49 12.38 1.35
N TYR A 164 5.75 12.83 1.44
CA TYR A 164 6.46 13.42 0.30
C TYR A 164 6.65 12.39 -0.84
N LYS A 165 6.99 11.14 -0.53
CA LYS A 165 7.08 10.07 -1.53
C LYS A 165 5.72 9.85 -2.23
N ILE A 166 4.64 9.78 -1.46
CA ILE A 166 3.28 9.62 -2.02
C ILE A 166 2.93 10.78 -2.94
N ARG A 167 3.17 12.03 -2.54
CA ARG A 167 2.89 13.21 -3.39
C ARG A 167 3.66 13.17 -4.70
N VAL A 168 4.94 12.78 -4.66
CA VAL A 168 5.74 12.60 -5.88
C VAL A 168 5.11 11.53 -6.78
N PHE A 169 4.71 10.41 -6.22
CA PHE A 169 4.12 9.31 -6.95
C PHE A 169 2.74 9.68 -7.54
N ASP A 170 1.85 10.32 -6.75
CA ASP A 170 0.53 10.77 -7.22
C ASP A 170 0.64 11.77 -8.37
N GLN A 171 1.62 12.70 -8.32
CA GLN A 171 1.91 13.59 -9.45
C GLN A 171 2.43 12.83 -10.67
N LEU A 172 3.32 11.84 -10.47
CA LEU A 172 3.89 11.04 -11.54
C LEU A 172 2.81 10.23 -12.28
N VAL A 173 1.91 9.57 -11.56
CA VAL A 173 0.82 8.78 -12.16
C VAL A 173 -0.38 9.64 -12.58
N SER A 174 -0.42 10.91 -12.19
CA SER A 174 -1.55 11.85 -12.44
C SER A 174 -2.88 11.25 -12.01
N ASP A 175 -2.97 10.83 -10.74
CA ASP A 175 -4.23 10.37 -10.17
C ASP A 175 -5.26 11.50 -10.14
N SER A 176 -6.47 11.23 -10.63
CA SER A 176 -7.56 12.21 -10.66
C SER A 176 -8.47 12.14 -9.43
N ASP A 177 -8.26 11.16 -8.55
CA ASP A 177 -9.03 10.96 -7.32
C ASP A 177 -8.13 10.99 -6.06
N PRO A 178 -7.72 12.18 -5.59
CA PRO A 178 -6.86 12.32 -4.41
C PRO A 178 -7.66 12.12 -3.12
N ASN A 179 -8.33 10.98 -2.97
CA ASN A 179 -9.14 10.69 -1.80
C ASN A 179 -8.25 10.33 -0.60
N LEU A 180 -8.44 11.02 0.52
CA LEU A 180 -7.70 10.77 1.76
C LEU A 180 -7.93 9.35 2.32
N THR A 181 -9.06 8.71 2.00
CA THR A 181 -9.34 7.32 2.39
C THR A 181 -8.47 6.30 1.63
N ASN A 182 -7.79 6.73 0.56
CA ASN A 182 -6.85 5.92 -0.21
C ASN A 182 -5.41 5.97 0.33
N VAL A 183 -5.18 6.72 1.42
CA VAL A 183 -3.93 6.72 2.20
C VAL A 183 -4.18 5.94 3.48
N LEU A 184 -3.65 4.73 3.57
CA LEU A 184 -3.86 3.81 4.68
C LEU A 184 -2.70 3.89 5.67
N ILE A 185 -3.01 3.77 6.96
CA ILE A 185 -2.06 3.92 8.07
C ILE A 185 -2.08 2.64 8.91
N GLY A 186 -0.92 2.02 9.07
CA GLY A 186 -0.71 0.85 9.94
C GLY A 186 -0.46 1.21 11.41
N GLU A 187 -0.33 0.19 12.25
CA GLU A 187 -0.12 0.36 13.70
C GLU A 187 1.17 1.13 14.03
N ASN A 188 2.22 0.96 13.22
CA ASN A 188 3.53 1.61 13.37
C ASN A 188 3.64 2.92 12.55
N TRP A 189 2.52 3.53 12.15
CA TRP A 189 2.47 4.72 11.29
C TRP A 189 3.11 4.53 9.90
N LYS A 190 3.26 3.29 9.46
CA LYS A 190 3.56 2.95 8.06
C LYS A 190 2.41 3.41 7.19
N ILE A 191 2.73 4.06 6.06
CA ILE A 191 1.74 4.54 5.11
C ILE A 191 1.73 3.63 3.87
N TRP A 192 0.53 3.33 3.38
CA TRP A 192 0.32 2.73 2.06
C TRP A 192 -0.64 3.56 1.23
N ARG A 193 -0.36 3.65 -0.05
CA ARG A 193 -1.24 4.27 -1.04
C ARG A 193 -1.95 3.18 -1.85
N ILE A 194 -3.26 3.28 -1.98
CA ILE A 194 -4.10 2.32 -2.69
C ILE A 194 -5.02 3.04 -3.69
N ASP A 195 -5.71 2.26 -4.52
CA ASP A 195 -6.77 2.69 -5.44
C ASP A 195 -6.31 3.72 -6.46
N PHE A 196 -5.58 3.22 -7.46
CA PHE A 196 -5.09 4.00 -8.61
C PHE A 196 -6.00 3.85 -9.83
N THR A 197 -7.24 3.38 -9.71
CA THR A 197 -8.13 3.09 -10.83
C THR A 197 -8.40 4.31 -11.72
N ARG A 198 -8.18 5.52 -11.20
CA ARG A 198 -8.33 6.79 -11.90
C ARG A 198 -7.02 7.50 -12.18
N ALA A 199 -5.89 6.80 -12.12
CA ALA A 199 -4.55 7.30 -12.45
C ALA A 199 -4.26 7.28 -13.98
N PHE A 200 -3.01 7.52 -14.34
CA PHE A 200 -2.44 7.45 -15.68
C PHE A 200 -3.13 8.30 -16.73
N ARG A 201 -3.62 9.48 -16.32
CA ARG A 201 -4.18 10.47 -17.27
C ARG A 201 -3.13 10.88 -18.29
N ARG A 202 -3.58 11.14 -19.55
CA ARG A 202 -2.72 11.55 -20.66
C ARG A 202 -2.20 12.99 -20.54
N ASN A 203 -2.64 13.73 -19.51
CA ASN A 203 -2.09 15.04 -19.21
C ASN A 203 -0.60 14.94 -18.88
N ARG A 204 0.20 15.79 -19.52
CA ARG A 204 1.66 15.86 -19.37
C ARG A 204 2.11 16.88 -18.34
N GLU A 205 1.18 17.65 -17.77
CA GLU A 205 1.46 18.68 -16.76
C GLU A 205 1.33 18.09 -15.34
N LEU A 206 2.10 18.65 -14.41
CA LEU A 206 1.91 18.38 -12.98
C LEU A 206 0.67 19.16 -12.51
N LYS A 207 -0.16 18.54 -11.69
CA LYS A 207 -1.39 19.15 -11.14
C LYS A 207 -1.07 20.20 -10.06
N THR A 208 -0.26 19.79 -9.09
CA THR A 208 0.07 20.62 -7.90
C THR A 208 1.58 20.60 -7.64
N PRO A 209 2.42 21.16 -8.55
CA PRO A 209 3.87 21.14 -8.39
C PRO A 209 4.35 21.82 -7.10
N ASN A 210 3.59 22.77 -6.56
CA ASN A 210 3.92 23.45 -5.30
C ASN A 210 3.85 22.55 -4.06
N GLU A 211 3.22 21.38 -4.15
CA GLU A 211 3.21 20.39 -3.07
C GLU A 211 4.48 19.52 -3.06
N LEU A 212 5.29 19.59 -4.11
CA LEU A 212 6.57 18.89 -4.22
C LEU A 212 7.67 19.69 -3.55
N VAL A 213 7.68 19.69 -2.22
CA VAL A 213 8.55 20.55 -1.39
C VAL A 213 9.86 19.87 -0.97
N ARG A 214 9.87 18.55 -0.82
CA ARG A 214 11.04 17.72 -0.51
C ARG A 214 10.94 16.37 -1.23
N CYS A 215 12.07 15.74 -1.50
CA CYS A 215 12.14 14.45 -2.15
C CYS A 215 13.08 13.50 -1.41
N ASP A 216 12.71 12.22 -1.39
CA ASP A 216 13.63 11.15 -1.04
C ASP A 216 14.75 11.09 -2.09
N ARG A 217 16.01 11.07 -1.64
CA ARG A 217 17.19 11.06 -2.52
C ARG A 217 17.20 9.87 -3.45
N HIS A 218 16.93 8.70 -2.91
CA HIS A 218 16.90 7.46 -3.70
C HIS A 218 15.79 7.49 -4.75
N LEU A 219 14.58 7.97 -4.39
CA LEU A 219 13.49 8.13 -5.33
C LEU A 219 13.85 9.09 -6.46
N LEU A 220 14.50 10.23 -6.16
CA LEU A 220 14.92 11.18 -7.21
C LEU A 220 15.92 10.54 -8.19
N GLU A 221 16.87 9.74 -7.69
CA GLU A 221 17.79 8.99 -8.56
C GLU A 221 17.08 7.93 -9.42
N LYS A 222 16.09 7.22 -8.84
CA LYS A 222 15.26 6.27 -9.59
C LYS A 222 14.42 6.96 -10.66
N LEU A 223 13.86 8.14 -10.37
CA LEU A 223 13.15 8.95 -11.36
C LEU A 223 14.07 9.36 -12.52
N LYS A 224 15.28 9.83 -12.24
CA LYS A 224 16.27 10.17 -13.28
C LYS A 224 16.63 8.96 -14.14
N ALA A 225 16.76 7.79 -13.54
CA ALA A 225 17.14 6.55 -14.21
C ALA A 225 15.97 5.82 -14.90
N LEU A 226 14.74 6.22 -14.66
CA LEU A 226 13.56 5.54 -15.22
C LEU A 226 13.58 5.60 -16.75
N ASP A 227 13.64 4.45 -17.38
CA ASP A 227 13.66 4.29 -18.84
C ASP A 227 12.26 4.04 -19.42
N ALA A 228 11.94 4.70 -20.51
CA ALA A 228 10.63 4.61 -21.17
C ALA A 228 10.33 3.19 -21.70
N ASN A 229 11.34 2.51 -22.26
CA ASN A 229 11.18 1.17 -22.81
C ASN A 229 11.00 0.15 -21.68
N ALA A 230 11.77 0.29 -20.60
CA ALA A 230 11.59 -0.55 -19.41
C ALA A 230 10.21 -0.40 -18.79
N LEU A 231 9.70 0.84 -18.69
CA LEU A 231 8.33 1.09 -18.21
C LEU A 231 7.30 0.51 -19.17
N GLN A 232 7.43 0.76 -20.48
CA GLN A 232 6.51 0.23 -21.49
C GLN A 232 6.48 -1.30 -21.47
N GLU A 233 7.63 -1.96 -21.43
CA GLU A 233 7.70 -3.43 -21.42
C GLU A 233 7.06 -4.01 -20.14
N LYS A 234 7.32 -3.40 -19.00
CA LYS A 234 6.76 -3.85 -17.72
C LYS A 234 5.26 -3.67 -17.63
N THR A 235 4.72 -2.60 -18.21
CA THR A 235 3.30 -2.22 -18.09
C THR A 235 2.47 -2.46 -19.35
N LYS A 236 3.02 -3.08 -20.39
CA LYS A 236 2.42 -3.22 -21.74
C LYS A 236 1.02 -3.83 -21.78
N LEU A 237 0.63 -4.62 -20.79
CA LEU A 237 -0.71 -5.21 -20.69
C LEU A 237 -1.74 -4.26 -20.07
N TYR A 238 -1.29 -3.17 -19.45
CA TYR A 238 -2.12 -2.29 -18.61
C TYR A 238 -2.10 -0.84 -19.04
N LEU A 239 -1.02 -0.37 -19.67
CA LEU A 239 -0.88 1.00 -20.15
C LEU A 239 -0.67 1.07 -21.67
N THR A 240 -1.27 2.06 -22.29
CA THR A 240 -1.00 2.45 -23.68
C THR A 240 0.35 3.19 -23.78
N LYS A 241 0.87 3.29 -25.00
CA LYS A 241 2.09 4.07 -25.27
C LYS A 241 1.93 5.56 -24.94
N GLU A 242 0.75 6.12 -25.14
CA GLU A 242 0.41 7.51 -24.82
C GLU A 242 0.42 7.76 -23.32
N GLU A 243 -0.09 6.83 -22.52
CA GLU A 243 -0.06 6.92 -21.06
C GLU A 243 1.36 6.81 -20.52
N VAL A 244 2.17 5.88 -21.04
CA VAL A 244 3.60 5.80 -20.72
C VAL A 244 4.33 7.08 -21.10
N SER A 245 4.08 7.63 -22.30
CA SER A 245 4.67 8.92 -22.73
C SER A 245 4.28 10.06 -21.81
N ALA A 246 3.04 10.08 -21.30
CA ALA A 246 2.60 11.10 -20.34
C ALA A 246 3.27 10.93 -18.96
N VAL A 247 3.45 9.70 -18.47
CA VAL A 247 4.22 9.43 -17.25
C VAL A 247 5.64 9.95 -17.38
N MET A 248 6.31 9.65 -18.51
CA MET A 248 7.70 10.11 -18.76
C MET A 248 7.79 11.64 -18.82
N ALA A 249 6.84 12.31 -19.46
CA ALA A 249 6.81 13.78 -19.49
C ALA A 249 6.64 14.39 -18.08
N ARG A 250 5.79 13.79 -17.22
CA ARG A 250 5.65 14.22 -15.82
C ARG A 250 6.90 13.90 -15.02
N ARG A 251 7.54 12.74 -15.24
CA ARG A 251 8.83 12.39 -14.64
C ARG A 251 9.87 13.47 -14.91
N ASP A 252 10.00 13.91 -16.15
CA ASP A 252 10.96 14.95 -16.53
C ASP A 252 10.69 16.26 -15.80
N LYS A 253 9.42 16.65 -15.68
CA LYS A 253 9.00 17.85 -14.94
C LYS A 253 9.26 17.74 -13.43
N ILE A 254 9.03 16.58 -12.82
CA ILE A 254 9.34 16.34 -11.39
C ILE A 254 10.85 16.47 -11.17
N VAL A 255 11.66 15.83 -12.02
CA VAL A 255 13.13 15.91 -11.94
C VAL A 255 13.61 17.36 -12.09
N ALA A 256 13.13 18.08 -13.12
CA ALA A 256 13.49 19.47 -13.33
C ALA A 256 13.06 20.38 -12.17
N HIS A 257 11.87 20.14 -11.58
CA HIS A 257 11.38 20.87 -10.41
C HIS A 257 12.32 20.72 -9.22
N PHE A 258 12.71 19.49 -8.86
CA PHE A 258 13.63 19.28 -7.76
C PHE A 258 15.04 19.75 -8.04
N GLN A 259 15.54 19.65 -9.27
CA GLN A 259 16.83 20.22 -9.67
C GLN A 259 16.86 21.74 -9.47
N LYS A 260 15.77 22.44 -9.83
CA LYS A 260 15.62 23.87 -9.58
C LYS A 260 15.61 24.18 -8.08
N LEU A 261 14.81 23.49 -7.30
CA LEU A 261 14.75 23.71 -5.83
C LEU A 261 16.11 23.45 -5.16
N ILE A 262 16.83 22.40 -5.58
CA ILE A 262 18.18 22.09 -5.08
C ILE A 262 19.16 23.22 -5.42
N ALA A 263 19.10 23.77 -6.63
CA ALA A 263 19.96 24.90 -7.03
C ALA A 263 19.66 26.19 -6.23
N GLU A 264 18.40 26.43 -5.88
CA GLU A 264 17.94 27.60 -5.15
C GLU A 264 18.18 27.51 -3.62
N LYS A 265 17.96 26.33 -3.02
CA LYS A 265 17.90 26.14 -1.55
C LYS A 265 18.96 25.20 -0.99
N GLY A 266 19.63 24.48 -1.86
CA GLY A 266 20.63 23.49 -1.49
C GLY A 266 20.04 22.07 -1.31
N GLU A 267 20.90 21.10 -1.55
CA GLU A 267 20.52 19.68 -1.54
C GLU A 267 20.08 19.20 -0.16
N LYS A 268 20.76 19.66 0.91
CA LYS A 268 20.49 19.26 2.30
C LYS A 268 19.08 19.67 2.76
N GLU A 269 18.54 20.78 2.24
CA GLU A 269 17.19 21.22 2.58
C GLU A 269 16.13 20.46 1.78
N MET A 270 16.41 20.15 0.53
CA MET A 270 15.44 19.58 -0.41
C MET A 270 15.39 18.06 -0.41
N LEU A 271 16.47 17.38 -0.02
CA LEU A 271 16.55 15.91 -0.03
C LEU A 271 16.69 15.34 1.39
N TYR A 272 16.14 14.15 1.59
CA TYR A 272 16.28 13.35 2.81
C TYR A 272 16.66 11.92 2.49
#